data_3dfa4d86d8033a679ab3e47acd4294c9
#
_entry.id   3dfa4d86d8033a679ab3e47acd4294c9
#
_cell.length_a   1.000
_cell.length_b   1.000
_cell.length_c   1.000
_cell.angle_alpha   90.00
_cell.angle_beta   90.00
_cell.angle_gamma   90.00
#
_symmetry.space_group_name_H-M   'P 1'
#
loop_
_entity.id
_entity.type
_entity.pdbx_description
1 polymer ?
#
loop_
_entity_poly.entity_id
_entity_poly.type
_entity_poly.pdbx_seq_one_letter_code
_entity_poly.pdbx_strand_id
1 'polypeptide(L)'
;ISLDGKKYFYTNPLRISADLPYTLRWPKERTEYISCFCCPPNTLRTLCQAQNYAYTLSPEGIYCNLYGANTLTTNWKDKGELALVQETDYPWEGNVRVTLNKVPRKAGAFSLFFRIPEWCGKAALTVNGQPVSMNAKANTYAEVNRTWKKGDVVELVMDMPVCLLEAHPLAEEIRNQVVVKRGPL
;
A
#
# COMPACT_ATOMS: atom_id res chain seq x y z
N ILE A 1 -12.43 3.87 -11.37
CA ILE A 1 -12.14 3.34 -12.72
C ILE A 1 -12.80 1.98 -12.83
N SER A 2 -13.34 1.65 -14.01
CA SER A 2 -13.87 0.31 -14.32
C SER A 2 -12.73 -0.71 -14.41
N LEU A 3 -13.06 -2.00 -14.29
CA LEU A 3 -12.06 -3.08 -14.35
C LEU A 3 -11.29 -3.12 -15.69
N ASP A 4 -11.94 -2.74 -16.78
CA ASP A 4 -11.32 -2.62 -18.10
C ASP A 4 -10.57 -1.30 -18.33
N GLY A 5 -10.54 -0.41 -17.33
CA GLY A 5 -9.85 0.89 -17.37
C GLY A 5 -10.49 1.96 -18.24
N LYS A 6 -11.66 1.71 -18.86
CA LYS A 6 -12.24 2.59 -19.88
C LYS A 6 -13.22 3.62 -19.35
N LYS A 7 -13.82 3.36 -18.19
CA LYS A 7 -14.88 4.20 -17.61
C LYS A 7 -14.53 4.59 -16.18
N TYR A 8 -14.98 5.74 -15.76
CA TYR A 8 -14.70 6.26 -14.42
C TYR A 8 -15.83 7.16 -13.90
N PHE A 9 -15.91 7.32 -12.58
CA PHE A 9 -16.71 8.32 -11.92
C PHE A 9 -15.90 9.58 -11.70
N TYR A 10 -16.56 10.72 -11.79
CA TYR A 10 -16.04 11.94 -11.18
C TYR A 10 -16.37 11.98 -9.68
N THR A 11 -17.63 11.72 -9.38
CA THR A 11 -18.12 11.56 -8.00
C THR A 11 -18.02 10.07 -7.65
N ASN A 12 -17.53 9.74 -6.47
CA ASN A 12 -17.44 8.35 -5.99
C ASN A 12 -18.49 8.12 -4.88
N PRO A 13 -19.79 7.98 -5.20
CA PRO A 13 -20.83 7.74 -4.22
C PRO A 13 -20.72 6.29 -3.73
N LEU A 14 -20.79 6.08 -2.42
CA LEU A 14 -20.87 4.74 -1.83
C LEU A 14 -22.25 4.10 -2.10
N ARG A 15 -23.27 4.93 -2.30
CA ARG A 15 -24.63 4.51 -2.63
C ARG A 15 -25.19 5.36 -3.75
N ILE A 16 -25.81 4.74 -4.73
CA ILE A 16 -26.60 5.40 -5.78
C ILE A 16 -28.06 5.06 -5.53
N SER A 17 -28.89 6.08 -5.25
CA SER A 17 -30.34 5.93 -5.19
C SER A 17 -31.01 6.64 -6.36
N ALA A 18 -32.12 6.08 -6.83
CA ALA A 18 -32.91 6.68 -7.91
C ALA A 18 -33.62 7.97 -7.46
N ASP A 19 -33.88 8.09 -6.17
CA ASP A 19 -34.68 9.11 -5.50
C ASP A 19 -33.84 10.19 -4.83
N LEU A 20 -32.67 10.53 -5.38
CA LEU A 20 -31.89 11.65 -4.87
C LEU A 20 -32.68 12.95 -4.92
N PRO A 21 -32.74 13.69 -3.81
CA PRO A 21 -33.52 14.94 -3.72
C PRO A 21 -32.89 16.11 -4.51
N TYR A 22 -31.77 15.88 -5.17
CA TYR A 22 -31.03 16.88 -5.94
C TYR A 22 -30.40 16.28 -7.20
N THR A 23 -30.12 17.11 -8.17
CA THR A 23 -29.44 16.72 -9.40
C THR A 23 -27.92 16.75 -9.18
N LEU A 24 -27.26 15.66 -9.43
CA LEU A 24 -25.79 15.62 -9.45
C LEU A 24 -25.27 16.32 -10.69
N ARG A 25 -24.20 17.08 -10.53
CA ARG A 25 -23.49 17.72 -11.65
C ARG A 25 -22.90 16.70 -12.63
N TRP A 26 -22.47 15.57 -12.11
CA TRP A 26 -21.80 14.52 -12.86
C TRP A 26 -22.66 13.26 -12.94
N PRO A 27 -22.48 12.43 -14.00
CA PRO A 27 -23.25 11.19 -14.13
C PRO A 27 -23.14 10.29 -12.90
N LYS A 28 -24.23 9.62 -12.56
CA LYS A 28 -24.27 8.60 -11.48
C LYS A 28 -23.55 7.32 -11.87
N GLU A 29 -23.36 7.11 -13.16
CA GLU A 29 -22.74 5.92 -13.73
C GLU A 29 -21.31 6.22 -14.20
N ARG A 30 -20.50 5.18 -14.32
CA ARG A 30 -19.17 5.32 -14.94
C ARG A 30 -19.32 5.67 -16.40
N THR A 31 -18.62 6.71 -16.85
CA THR A 31 -18.62 7.19 -18.23
C THR A 31 -17.23 7.17 -18.82
N GLU A 32 -17.14 7.10 -20.14
CA GLU A 32 -15.87 7.15 -20.86
C GLU A 32 -15.28 8.56 -20.92
N TYR A 33 -16.14 9.57 -20.80
CA TYR A 33 -15.74 10.96 -20.87
C TYR A 33 -16.43 11.82 -19.81
N ILE A 34 -15.66 12.68 -19.18
CA ILE A 34 -16.13 13.73 -18.28
C ILE A 34 -15.47 15.04 -18.70
N SER A 35 -16.25 16.11 -18.85
CA SER A 35 -15.75 17.43 -19.22
C SER A 35 -15.00 18.10 -18.05
N CYS A 36 -13.95 17.44 -17.57
CA CYS A 36 -13.09 17.90 -16.48
C CYS A 36 -11.62 17.63 -16.84
N PHE A 37 -10.85 18.71 -16.93
CA PHE A 37 -9.43 18.63 -17.33
C PHE A 37 -8.45 18.57 -16.16
N CYS A 38 -8.91 18.64 -14.91
CA CYS A 38 -8.06 18.63 -13.73
C CYS A 38 -8.00 17.25 -13.05
N CYS A 39 -9.13 16.72 -12.58
CA CYS A 39 -9.15 15.54 -11.72
C CYS A 39 -8.77 14.23 -12.44
N PRO A 40 -9.32 13.90 -13.63
CA PRO A 40 -8.90 12.69 -14.34
C PRO A 40 -7.43 12.67 -14.71
N PRO A 41 -6.81 13.75 -15.26
CA PRO A 41 -5.38 13.79 -15.51
C PRO A 41 -4.54 13.68 -14.24
N ASN A 42 -4.97 14.28 -13.12
CA ASN A 42 -4.25 14.14 -11.85
C ASN A 42 -4.33 12.74 -11.27
N THR A 43 -5.46 12.06 -11.42
CA THR A 43 -5.57 10.63 -11.06
C THR A 43 -4.60 9.79 -11.86
N LEU A 44 -4.54 10.00 -13.18
CA LEU A 44 -3.58 9.29 -14.04
C LEU A 44 -2.12 9.58 -13.64
N ARG A 45 -1.78 10.85 -13.37
CA ARG A 45 -0.43 11.21 -12.88
C ARG A 45 -0.11 10.49 -11.58
N THR A 46 -1.02 10.46 -10.62
CA THR A 46 -0.83 9.78 -9.34
C THR A 46 -0.59 8.29 -9.54
N LEU A 47 -1.38 7.64 -10.40
CA LEU A 47 -1.20 6.22 -10.72
C LEU A 47 0.18 5.96 -11.37
N CYS A 48 0.58 6.78 -12.34
CA CYS A 48 1.89 6.64 -12.99
C CYS A 48 3.06 6.93 -12.05
N GLN A 49 2.88 7.77 -11.05
CA GLN A 49 3.91 8.16 -10.08
C GLN A 49 3.93 7.29 -8.83
N ALA A 50 2.93 6.44 -8.59
CA ALA A 50 2.80 5.64 -7.37
C ALA A 50 4.06 4.82 -7.07
N GLN A 51 4.72 4.29 -8.10
CA GLN A 51 5.98 3.56 -7.98
C GLN A 51 7.10 4.37 -7.31
N ASN A 52 7.11 5.71 -7.45
CA ASN A 52 8.14 6.58 -6.86
C ASN A 52 8.02 6.68 -5.33
N TYR A 53 6.90 6.27 -4.78
CA TYR A 53 6.62 6.29 -3.34
C TYR A 53 6.77 4.90 -2.70
N ALA A 54 7.02 3.85 -3.49
CA ALA A 54 7.11 2.49 -2.98
C ALA A 54 8.26 2.31 -1.99
N TYR A 55 9.36 3.02 -2.22
CA TYR A 55 10.55 2.94 -1.36
C TYR A 55 11.11 4.32 -1.05
N THR A 56 11.74 4.42 0.12
CA THR A 56 12.59 5.58 0.50
C THR A 56 13.97 5.07 0.86
N LEU A 57 15.00 5.70 0.31
CA LEU A 57 16.40 5.43 0.63
C LEU A 57 16.88 6.45 1.65
N SER A 58 17.45 6.00 2.75
CA SER A 58 18.08 6.84 3.77
C SER A 58 19.52 6.39 4.02
N PRO A 59 20.34 7.16 4.73
CA PRO A 59 21.67 6.71 5.13
C PRO A 59 21.67 5.42 5.96
N GLU A 60 20.60 5.17 6.71
CA GLU A 60 20.44 4.05 7.65
C GLU A 60 19.93 2.79 6.97
N GLY A 61 19.09 2.95 5.92
CA GLY A 61 18.44 1.82 5.32
C GLY A 61 17.40 2.16 4.26
N ILE A 62 16.53 1.22 4.01
CA ILE A 62 15.51 1.26 2.96
C ILE A 62 14.15 1.07 3.61
N TYR A 63 13.26 2.01 3.35
CA TYR A 63 11.88 1.97 3.78
C TYR A 63 11.01 1.37 2.67
N CYS A 64 10.32 0.29 2.97
CA CYS A 64 9.26 -0.29 2.15
C CYS A 64 7.93 0.38 2.54
N ASN A 65 7.52 1.40 1.78
CA ASN A 65 6.37 2.25 2.10
C ASN A 65 5.07 1.70 1.53
N LEU A 66 5.12 1.16 0.30
CA LEU A 66 3.94 0.62 -0.39
C LEU A 66 4.21 -0.84 -0.78
N TYR A 67 3.17 -1.66 -0.66
CA TYR A 67 3.21 -3.07 -1.01
C TYR A 67 2.49 -3.30 -2.34
N GLY A 68 3.14 -4.08 -3.19
CA GLY A 68 2.71 -4.48 -4.52
C GLY A 68 3.85 -5.20 -5.23
N ALA A 69 3.58 -6.18 -6.07
CA ALA A 69 4.61 -6.92 -6.78
C ALA A 69 5.45 -5.98 -7.66
N ASN A 70 6.74 -5.86 -7.34
CA ASN A 70 7.66 -4.95 -8.03
C ASN A 70 9.13 -5.33 -7.83
N THR A 71 10.01 -4.64 -8.53
CA THR A 71 11.46 -4.72 -8.35
C THR A 71 12.03 -3.31 -8.16
N LEU A 72 12.83 -3.14 -7.10
CA LEU A 72 13.68 -1.97 -6.93
C LEU A 72 15.10 -2.31 -7.38
N THR A 73 15.64 -1.51 -8.31
CA THR A 73 17.07 -1.51 -8.64
C THR A 73 17.58 -0.09 -8.54
N THR A 74 18.60 0.13 -7.73
CA THR A 74 19.13 1.47 -7.49
C THR A 74 20.62 1.43 -7.17
N ASN A 75 21.30 2.55 -7.43
CA ASN A 75 22.64 2.78 -6.92
C ASN A 75 22.53 3.60 -5.62
N TRP A 76 22.65 2.90 -4.48
CA TRP A 76 22.57 3.55 -3.18
C TRP A 76 23.85 4.36 -2.95
N LYS A 77 23.69 5.66 -2.85
CA LYS A 77 24.80 6.62 -2.80
C LYS A 77 25.94 6.14 -1.88
N ASP A 78 27.15 6.15 -2.41
CA ASP A 78 28.41 5.76 -1.75
C ASP A 78 28.51 4.29 -1.25
N LYS A 79 27.41 3.52 -1.30
CA LYS A 79 27.34 2.13 -0.83
C LYS A 79 27.42 1.11 -1.98
N GLY A 80 26.85 1.47 -3.15
CA GLY A 80 26.85 0.61 -4.35
C GLY A 80 25.46 0.14 -4.74
N GLU A 81 25.39 -0.80 -5.68
CA GLU A 81 24.12 -1.26 -6.22
C GLU A 81 23.35 -2.15 -5.27
N LEU A 82 22.05 -1.86 -5.19
CA LEU A 82 21.04 -2.62 -4.46
C LEU A 82 19.96 -3.11 -5.43
N ALA A 83 19.49 -4.32 -5.25
CA ALA A 83 18.29 -4.81 -5.92
C ALA A 83 17.43 -5.64 -4.95
N LEU A 84 16.16 -5.29 -4.89
CA LEU A 84 15.12 -6.00 -4.14
C LEU A 84 14.02 -6.45 -5.10
N VAL A 85 13.43 -7.61 -4.84
CA VAL A 85 12.18 -8.05 -5.46
C VAL A 85 11.13 -8.18 -4.36
N GLN A 86 9.99 -7.54 -4.56
CA GLN A 86 8.83 -7.64 -3.71
C GLN A 86 7.76 -8.47 -4.41
N GLU A 87 7.34 -9.55 -3.78
CA GLU A 87 6.32 -10.48 -4.24
C GLU A 87 5.15 -10.45 -3.26
N THR A 88 3.94 -10.21 -3.76
CA THR A 88 2.73 -10.11 -2.93
C THR A 88 1.48 -10.05 -3.78
N ASP A 89 0.38 -10.54 -3.25
CA ASP A 89 -0.98 -10.33 -3.76
C ASP A 89 -1.71 -9.20 -3.00
N TYR A 90 -0.96 -8.33 -2.32
CA TYR A 90 -1.54 -7.16 -1.65
C TYR A 90 -2.23 -6.24 -2.68
N PRO A 91 -3.44 -5.72 -2.45
CA PRO A 91 -4.13 -5.62 -1.16
C PRO A 91 -5.06 -6.81 -0.82
N TRP A 92 -5.12 -7.85 -1.64
CA TRP A 92 -6.02 -8.99 -1.44
C TRP A 92 -5.55 -9.90 -0.30
N GLU A 93 -4.23 -10.08 -0.18
CA GLU A 93 -3.60 -10.85 0.89
C GLU A 93 -2.58 -10.00 1.66
N GLY A 94 -2.42 -10.30 2.96
CA GLY A 94 -1.52 -9.56 3.85
C GLY A 94 -0.06 -10.03 3.83
N ASN A 95 0.29 -10.96 2.94
CA ASN A 95 1.63 -11.53 2.87
C ASN A 95 2.49 -10.73 1.90
N VAL A 96 3.67 -10.31 2.34
CA VAL A 96 4.66 -9.60 1.53
C VAL A 96 6.00 -10.29 1.69
N ARG A 97 6.60 -10.70 0.57
CA ARG A 97 7.91 -11.33 0.51
C ARG A 97 8.89 -10.39 -0.18
N VAL A 98 10.01 -10.10 0.46
CA VAL A 98 11.08 -9.27 -0.10
C VAL A 98 12.37 -10.06 -0.18
N THR A 99 12.90 -10.23 -1.39
CA THR A 99 14.15 -10.94 -1.65
C THR A 99 15.25 -9.95 -2.05
N LEU A 100 16.41 -10.04 -1.40
CA LEU A 100 17.58 -9.22 -1.75
C LEU A 100 18.34 -9.85 -2.91
N ASN A 101 18.12 -9.39 -4.13
CA ASN A 101 18.81 -9.92 -5.32
C ASN A 101 20.23 -9.37 -5.48
N LYS A 102 20.48 -8.18 -4.96
CA LYS A 102 21.81 -7.55 -4.92
C LYS A 102 21.98 -6.74 -3.65
N VAL A 103 23.10 -6.93 -2.99
CA VAL A 103 23.44 -6.22 -1.76
C VAL A 103 24.67 -5.37 -2.01
N PRO A 104 24.68 -4.09 -1.61
CA PRO A 104 25.79 -3.19 -1.83
C PRO A 104 27.03 -3.64 -1.06
N ARG A 105 28.15 -3.76 -1.74
CA ARG A 105 29.40 -4.28 -1.13
C ARG A 105 29.94 -3.42 0.02
N LYS A 106 29.66 -2.10 0.01
CA LYS A 106 30.16 -1.15 1.00
C LYS A 106 29.11 -0.79 2.06
N ALA A 107 27.96 -1.44 2.08
CA ALA A 107 26.87 -1.04 2.95
C ALA A 107 27.10 -1.43 4.43
N GLY A 108 27.87 -2.49 4.68
CA GLY A 108 27.95 -3.07 6.02
C GLY A 108 26.61 -3.62 6.49
N ALA A 109 26.30 -3.45 7.77
CA ALA A 109 24.95 -3.68 8.28
C ALA A 109 24.07 -2.47 7.92
N PHE A 110 22.82 -2.73 7.55
CA PHE A 110 21.81 -1.70 7.29
C PHE A 110 20.41 -2.20 7.59
N SER A 111 19.48 -1.27 7.72
CA SER A 111 18.09 -1.57 8.08
C SER A 111 17.20 -1.68 6.86
N LEU A 112 16.29 -2.65 6.89
CA LEU A 112 15.06 -2.66 6.10
C LEU A 112 13.92 -2.29 7.04
N PHE A 113 13.13 -1.30 6.63
CA PHE A 113 11.99 -0.79 7.37
C PHE A 113 10.70 -1.15 6.62
N PHE A 114 9.81 -1.89 7.28
CA PHE A 114 8.54 -2.33 6.72
C PHE A 114 7.39 -1.55 7.35
N ARG A 115 6.65 -0.81 6.55
CA ARG A 115 5.50 -0.06 7.06
C ARG A 115 4.42 -1.01 7.57
N ILE A 116 3.99 -0.81 8.82
CA ILE A 116 2.82 -1.47 9.38
C ILE A 116 1.64 -0.50 9.24
N PRO A 117 0.66 -0.80 8.37
CA PRO A 117 -0.49 0.09 8.17
C PRO A 117 -1.32 0.27 9.44
N GLU A 118 -2.07 1.36 9.52
CA GLU A 118 -2.94 1.67 10.66
C GLU A 118 -3.98 0.58 10.93
N TRP A 119 -4.53 -0.01 9.88
CA TRP A 119 -5.53 -1.06 9.98
C TRP A 119 -4.98 -2.40 10.49
N CYS A 120 -3.67 -2.59 10.49
CA CYS A 120 -3.02 -3.84 10.84
C CYS A 120 -2.82 -3.92 12.36
N GLY A 121 -3.74 -4.61 13.02
CA GLY A 121 -3.65 -4.83 14.48
C GLY A 121 -2.58 -5.84 14.90
N LYS A 122 -2.21 -6.77 14.00
CA LYS A 122 -1.23 -7.82 14.26
C LYS A 122 -0.41 -8.11 13.01
N ALA A 123 0.90 -8.06 13.16
CA ALA A 123 1.84 -8.42 12.11
C ALA A 123 2.93 -9.37 12.66
N ALA A 124 3.50 -10.17 11.79
CA ALA A 124 4.66 -11.02 12.07
C ALA A 124 5.70 -10.85 10.97
N LEU A 125 6.97 -10.96 11.33
CA LEU A 125 8.09 -10.81 10.41
C LEU A 125 9.08 -11.96 10.60
N THR A 126 9.53 -12.52 9.49
CA THR A 126 10.59 -13.53 9.47
C THR A 126 11.73 -13.10 8.56
N VAL A 127 12.93 -13.61 8.84
CA VAL A 127 14.08 -13.51 7.95
C VAL A 127 14.63 -14.91 7.70
N ASN A 128 14.66 -15.32 6.45
CA ASN A 128 15.05 -16.67 6.05
C ASN A 128 14.30 -17.77 6.84
N GLY A 129 12.99 -17.55 7.04
CA GLY A 129 12.11 -18.44 7.78
C GLY A 129 12.25 -18.38 9.31
N GLN A 130 13.15 -17.56 9.85
CA GLN A 130 13.32 -17.41 11.30
C GLN A 130 12.55 -16.17 11.80
N PRO A 131 11.71 -16.31 12.85
CA PRO A 131 11.00 -15.19 13.43
C PRO A 131 11.94 -14.08 13.91
N VAL A 132 11.56 -12.84 13.66
CA VAL A 132 12.24 -11.65 14.15
C VAL A 132 11.35 -10.94 15.15
N SER A 133 11.92 -10.58 16.31
CA SER A 133 11.20 -9.76 17.29
C SER A 133 10.87 -8.42 16.70
N MET A 134 9.61 -8.05 16.75
CA MET A 134 9.07 -6.83 16.17
C MET A 134 8.51 -5.94 17.29
N ASN A 135 9.06 -4.75 17.44
CA ASN A 135 8.51 -3.72 18.34
C ASN A 135 7.58 -2.72 17.61
N ALA A 136 7.22 -3.04 16.36
CA ALA A 136 6.41 -2.15 15.55
C ALA A 136 4.93 -2.26 15.91
N LYS A 137 4.29 -1.11 16.05
CA LYS A 137 2.85 -0.95 16.21
C LYS A 137 2.22 -0.56 14.88
N ALA A 138 0.89 -0.66 14.80
CA ALA A 138 0.15 -0.06 13.70
C ALA A 138 0.57 1.42 13.48
N ASN A 139 0.59 1.84 12.23
CA ASN A 139 1.01 3.18 11.80
C ASN A 139 2.49 3.52 12.08
N THR A 140 3.36 2.51 12.15
CA THR A 140 4.83 2.68 12.31
C THR A 140 5.58 1.80 11.32
N TYR A 141 6.91 1.73 11.47
CA TYR A 141 7.77 0.83 10.71
C TYR A 141 8.36 -0.26 11.60
N ALA A 142 8.34 -1.48 11.10
CA ALA A 142 9.11 -2.59 11.65
C ALA A 142 10.52 -2.53 11.07
N GLU A 143 11.53 -2.47 11.93
CA GLU A 143 12.94 -2.41 11.54
C GLU A 143 13.59 -3.78 11.64
N VAL A 144 14.39 -4.14 10.64
CA VAL A 144 15.30 -5.27 10.66
C VAL A 144 16.69 -4.79 10.29
N ASN A 145 17.57 -4.67 11.27
CA ASN A 145 18.97 -4.30 11.07
C ASN A 145 19.88 -5.54 11.09
N ARG A 146 20.65 -5.74 10.03
CA ARG A 146 21.64 -6.82 9.95
C ARG A 146 22.61 -6.64 8.78
N THR A 147 23.66 -7.46 8.72
CA THR A 147 24.47 -7.62 7.52
C THR A 147 23.74 -8.56 6.56
N TRP A 148 23.26 -8.01 5.47
CA TRP A 148 22.48 -8.72 4.47
C TRP A 148 23.37 -9.45 3.47
N LYS A 149 22.83 -10.52 2.90
CA LYS A 149 23.44 -11.30 1.81
C LYS A 149 22.48 -11.37 0.63
N LYS A 150 23.04 -11.55 -0.58
CA LYS A 150 22.23 -11.87 -1.75
C LYS A 150 21.45 -13.17 -1.48
N GLY A 151 20.16 -13.15 -1.77
CA GLY A 151 19.24 -14.26 -1.55
C GLY A 151 18.58 -14.26 -0.18
N ASP A 152 18.93 -13.34 0.73
CA ASP A 152 18.17 -13.18 1.98
C ASP A 152 16.73 -12.79 1.68
N VAL A 153 15.81 -13.39 2.43
CA VAL A 153 14.37 -13.22 2.26
C VAL A 153 13.78 -12.68 3.55
N VAL A 154 12.98 -11.64 3.44
CA VAL A 154 12.14 -11.13 4.52
C VAL A 154 10.68 -11.38 4.18
N GLU A 155 9.92 -11.93 5.10
CA GLU A 155 8.50 -12.14 4.95
C GLU A 155 7.76 -11.39 6.05
N LEU A 156 6.86 -10.50 5.62
CA LEU A 156 5.93 -9.78 6.49
C LEU A 156 4.54 -10.38 6.28
N VAL A 157 3.91 -10.77 7.37
CA VAL A 157 2.52 -11.26 7.40
C VAL A 157 1.69 -10.26 8.19
N MET A 158 0.69 -9.68 7.56
CA MET A 158 -0.25 -8.75 8.17
C MET A 158 -1.62 -9.41 8.29
N ASP A 159 -2.13 -9.51 9.50
CA ASP A 159 -3.47 -10.06 9.74
C ASP A 159 -4.54 -9.11 9.19
N MET A 160 -5.47 -9.67 8.44
CA MET A 160 -6.56 -8.95 7.76
C MET A 160 -7.94 -9.46 8.20
N PRO A 161 -8.33 -9.26 9.46
CA PRO A 161 -9.66 -9.65 9.90
C PRO A 161 -10.73 -8.81 9.18
N VAL A 162 -11.88 -9.44 8.94
CA VAL A 162 -13.07 -8.72 8.50
C VAL A 162 -13.63 -7.95 9.69
N CYS A 163 -13.89 -6.66 9.52
CA CYS A 163 -14.52 -5.81 10.50
C CYS A 163 -15.68 -5.01 9.89
N LEU A 164 -16.64 -4.67 10.73
CA LEU A 164 -17.75 -3.79 10.40
C LEU A 164 -17.46 -2.41 10.97
N LEU A 165 -17.62 -1.38 10.16
CA LEU A 165 -17.44 0.00 10.54
C LEU A 165 -18.81 0.70 10.49
N GLU A 166 -19.11 1.46 11.53
CA GLU A 166 -20.25 2.38 11.58
C GLU A 166 -19.76 3.82 11.45
N ALA A 167 -20.60 4.67 10.89
CA ALA A 167 -20.31 6.08 10.83
C ALA A 167 -20.46 6.75 12.21
N HIS A 168 -19.85 7.92 12.36
CA HIS A 168 -20.07 8.74 13.54
C HIS A 168 -21.57 9.06 13.71
N PRO A 169 -22.14 9.01 14.94
CA PRO A 169 -23.58 9.21 15.18
C PRO A 169 -24.16 10.53 14.64
N LEU A 170 -23.33 11.55 14.45
CA LEU A 170 -23.75 12.83 13.85
C LEU A 170 -23.91 12.77 12.31
N ALA A 171 -23.48 11.70 11.66
CA ALA A 171 -23.72 11.47 10.22
C ALA A 171 -25.10 10.81 10.04
N GLU A 172 -26.16 11.60 10.14
CA GLU A 172 -27.55 11.11 10.24
C GLU A 172 -28.00 10.39 8.97
N GLU A 173 -27.49 10.78 7.79
CA GLU A 173 -27.86 10.26 6.48
C GLU A 173 -27.48 8.78 6.28
N ILE A 174 -26.53 8.29 7.07
CA ILE A 174 -26.00 6.92 6.98
C ILE A 174 -26.21 6.14 8.28
N ARG A 175 -27.14 6.54 9.13
CA ARG A 175 -27.53 5.78 10.33
C ARG A 175 -28.00 4.37 9.96
N ASN A 176 -27.71 3.41 10.81
CA ASN A 176 -28.04 1.99 10.61
C ASN A 176 -27.39 1.37 9.37
N GLN A 177 -26.33 1.96 8.87
CA GLN A 177 -25.52 1.40 7.79
C GLN A 177 -24.13 1.03 8.31
N VAL A 178 -23.61 -0.07 7.79
CA VAL A 178 -22.26 -0.56 8.13
C VAL A 178 -21.46 -0.76 6.84
N VAL A 179 -20.17 -0.53 6.93
CA VAL A 179 -19.22 -0.86 5.87
C VAL A 179 -18.45 -2.11 6.30
N VAL A 180 -18.41 -3.09 5.41
CA VAL A 180 -17.53 -4.25 5.58
C VAL A 180 -16.14 -3.87 5.13
N LYS A 181 -15.15 -4.06 6.00
CA LYS A 181 -13.74 -3.77 5.73
C LYS A 181 -12.88 -4.99 6.00
N ARG A 182 -11.89 -5.24 5.14
CA ARG A 182 -10.85 -6.25 5.34
C ARG A 182 -9.48 -5.65 4.97
N GLY A 183 -8.63 -5.43 5.95
CA GLY A 183 -7.35 -4.75 5.72
C GLY A 183 -7.54 -3.36 5.08
N PRO A 184 -6.94 -3.10 3.90
CA PRO A 184 -7.12 -1.82 3.18
C PRO A 184 -8.39 -1.76 2.30
N LEU A 185 -9.10 -2.89 2.15
CA LEU A 185 -10.29 -3.03 1.30
C LEU A 185 -11.57 -2.82 2.06
#